data_310faa0e921d955e98c54030bf932334
#
_entry.id   310faa0e921d955e98c54030bf932334
#
_cell.length_a   1.000
_cell.length_b   1.000
_cell.length_c   1.000
_cell.angle_alpha   90.00
_cell.angle_beta   90.00
_cell.angle_gamma   90.00
#
_symmetry.space_group_name_H-M   'P 1'
#
loop_
_entity.id
_entity.type
_entity.pdbx_description
1 polymer ?
#
loop_
_entity_poly.entity_id
_entity_poly.type
_entity_poly.pdbx_seq_one_letter_code
_entity_poly.pdbx_strand_id
1 'polypeptide(L)'
;MKGTKAMIDSYVALDIETTGLNPAADRIIEIGMARVCNGNVADTYSTLVNPGIKISDRIIELTHIHNEELTDKPRINELIDDVIQFIGDFPILGHNVIFDYSFLKKAAVNNNLVFPSAGIDTLKMARRILPELEHKKLDYLCEYLKVDP
;
A
#
# COMPACT_ATOMS: atom_id res chain seq x y z
N MET A 1 -32.12 -10.97 16.61
CA MET A 1 -31.57 -10.93 15.23
C MET A 1 -30.06 -11.04 15.32
N LYS A 2 -29.50 -12.12 14.86
CA LYS A 2 -28.05 -12.21 14.68
C LYS A 2 -27.72 -11.34 13.46
N GLY A 3 -27.13 -10.17 13.70
CA GLY A 3 -26.64 -9.35 12.62
C GLY A 3 -25.64 -10.14 11.77
N THR A 4 -25.95 -10.36 10.53
CA THR A 4 -25.00 -10.86 9.53
C THR A 4 -23.83 -9.88 9.49
N LYS A 5 -22.68 -10.27 10.03
CA LYS A 5 -21.43 -9.52 9.82
C LYS A 5 -21.20 -9.48 8.33
N ALA A 6 -21.33 -8.29 7.74
CA ALA A 6 -20.99 -8.09 6.33
C ALA A 6 -19.52 -8.46 6.15
N MET A 7 -19.25 -9.43 5.28
CA MET A 7 -17.90 -9.79 4.90
C MET A 7 -17.35 -8.72 3.97
N ILE A 8 -16.12 -8.26 4.24
CA ILE A 8 -15.43 -7.31 3.35
C ILE A 8 -14.96 -8.11 2.13
N ASP A 9 -15.56 -7.85 0.99
CA ASP A 9 -15.30 -8.56 -0.26
C ASP A 9 -14.87 -7.63 -1.43
N SER A 10 -14.94 -6.32 -1.23
CA SER A 10 -14.60 -5.32 -2.24
C SER A 10 -13.72 -4.23 -1.64
N TYR A 11 -12.51 -4.07 -2.17
CA TYR A 11 -11.49 -3.15 -1.68
C TYR A 11 -10.37 -2.97 -2.71
N VAL A 12 -9.49 -2.03 -2.47
CA VAL A 12 -8.19 -1.94 -3.17
C VAL A 12 -7.09 -2.30 -2.19
N ALA A 13 -6.46 -3.45 -2.41
CA ALA A 13 -5.24 -3.83 -1.69
C ALA A 13 -4.10 -2.94 -2.17
N LEU A 14 -3.32 -2.40 -1.23
CA LEU A 14 -2.29 -1.42 -1.49
C LEU A 14 -1.01 -1.76 -0.72
N ASP A 15 0.10 -1.67 -1.40
CA ASP A 15 1.44 -1.71 -0.81
C ASP A 15 2.35 -0.74 -1.56
N ILE A 16 3.19 0.00 -0.83
CA ILE A 16 4.16 0.91 -1.40
C ILE A 16 5.56 0.62 -0.87
N GLU A 17 6.58 0.93 -1.68
CA GLU A 17 7.95 1.02 -1.24
C GLU A 17 8.39 2.48 -1.20
N THR A 18 9.23 2.82 -0.23
CA THR A 18 9.66 4.20 0.03
C THR A 18 11.15 4.29 0.32
N THR A 19 11.68 5.50 0.29
CA THR A 19 13.10 5.76 0.64
C THR A 19 13.37 5.70 2.15
N GLY A 20 12.33 5.63 2.98
CA GLY A 20 12.42 5.58 4.43
C GLY A 20 11.04 5.62 5.08
N LEU A 21 11.00 5.85 6.39
CA LEU A 21 9.79 5.71 7.20
C LEU A 21 9.03 7.01 7.47
N ASN A 22 9.62 8.15 7.12
CA ASN A 22 9.04 9.46 7.45
C ASN A 22 8.33 10.08 6.24
N PRO A 23 6.98 10.13 6.20
CA PRO A 23 6.24 10.71 5.08
C PRO A 23 6.58 12.18 4.80
N ALA A 24 7.09 12.92 5.79
CA ALA A 24 7.47 14.32 5.62
C ALA A 24 8.79 14.49 4.85
N ALA A 25 9.71 13.53 4.96
CA ALA A 25 11.05 13.60 4.40
C ALA A 25 11.30 12.58 3.29
N ASP A 26 10.71 11.40 3.41
CA ASP A 26 10.93 10.28 2.50
C ASP A 26 9.95 10.29 1.31
N ARG A 27 10.24 9.47 0.32
CA ARG A 27 9.56 9.48 -0.96
C ARG A 27 9.18 8.08 -1.42
N ILE A 28 8.09 7.97 -2.16
CA ILE A 28 7.63 6.73 -2.78
C ILE A 28 8.55 6.34 -3.92
N ILE A 29 8.88 5.04 -4.02
CA ILE A 29 9.65 4.45 -5.13
C ILE A 29 8.91 3.35 -5.88
N GLU A 30 7.85 2.77 -5.30
CA GLU A 30 6.99 1.79 -5.96
C GLU A 30 5.58 1.87 -5.40
N ILE A 31 4.60 1.63 -6.24
CA ILE A 31 3.18 1.50 -5.87
C ILE A 31 2.65 0.22 -6.50
N GLY A 32 2.09 -0.67 -5.67
CA GLY A 32 1.35 -1.85 -6.09
C GLY A 32 -0.06 -1.82 -5.56
N MET A 33 -1.04 -2.06 -6.43
CA MET A 33 -2.45 -2.10 -6.05
C MET A 33 -3.18 -3.22 -6.77
N ALA A 34 -4.15 -3.83 -6.10
CA ALA A 34 -5.09 -4.77 -6.69
C ALA A 34 -6.52 -4.39 -6.28
N ARG A 35 -7.38 -4.14 -7.25
CA ARG A 35 -8.81 -3.94 -6.99
C ARG A 35 -9.49 -5.30 -6.91
N VAL A 36 -10.12 -5.54 -5.78
CA VAL A 36 -10.87 -6.76 -5.51
C VAL A 36 -12.36 -6.41 -5.46
N CYS A 37 -13.16 -7.12 -6.23
CA CYS A 37 -14.60 -6.98 -6.30
C CYS A 37 -15.25 -8.34 -6.04
N ASN A 38 -16.11 -8.41 -5.04
CA ASN A 38 -16.79 -9.66 -4.65
C ASN A 38 -15.81 -10.82 -4.44
N GLY A 39 -14.68 -10.55 -3.80
CA GLY A 39 -13.64 -11.53 -3.49
C GLY A 39 -12.72 -11.93 -4.65
N ASN A 40 -12.88 -11.33 -5.83
CA ASN A 40 -12.05 -11.63 -7.00
C ASN A 40 -11.24 -10.41 -7.44
N VAL A 41 -10.00 -10.64 -7.87
CA VAL A 41 -9.15 -9.58 -8.44
C VAL A 41 -9.75 -9.14 -9.78
N ALA A 42 -10.21 -7.88 -9.84
CA ALA A 42 -10.80 -7.30 -11.04
C ALA A 42 -9.78 -6.55 -11.89
N ASP A 43 -8.80 -5.91 -11.26
CA ASP A 43 -7.78 -5.12 -11.94
C ASP A 43 -6.54 -4.94 -11.06
N THR A 44 -5.41 -4.65 -11.66
CA THR A 44 -4.14 -4.38 -10.96
C THR A 44 -3.47 -3.12 -11.49
N TYR A 45 -2.72 -2.46 -10.62
CA TYR A 45 -1.88 -1.31 -10.95
C TYR A 45 -0.51 -1.50 -10.31
N SER A 46 0.54 -1.36 -11.08
CA SER A 46 1.91 -1.47 -10.57
C SER A 46 2.82 -0.50 -11.32
N THR A 47 3.61 0.26 -10.57
CA THR A 47 4.57 1.19 -11.17
C THR A 47 5.74 1.48 -10.22
N LEU A 48 6.93 1.61 -10.80
CA LEU A 48 8.05 2.27 -10.14
C LEU A 48 7.89 3.78 -10.22
N VAL A 49 8.42 4.48 -9.24
CA VAL A 49 8.32 5.94 -9.11
C VAL A 49 9.71 6.53 -8.93
N ASN A 50 10.06 7.53 -9.73
CA ASN A 50 11.31 8.26 -9.57
C ASN A 50 11.20 9.19 -8.35
N PRO A 51 11.98 8.93 -7.27
CA PRO A 51 11.92 9.78 -6.08
C PRO A 51 12.65 11.12 -6.25
N GLY A 52 13.41 11.30 -7.34
CA GLY A 52 14.23 12.47 -7.57
C GLY A 52 15.47 12.60 -6.68
N ILE A 53 15.77 11.55 -5.93
CA ILE A 53 16.94 11.41 -5.08
C ILE A 53 17.51 10.01 -5.23
N LYS A 54 18.79 9.86 -4.86
CA LYS A 54 19.44 8.56 -4.81
C LYS A 54 18.92 7.78 -3.59
N ILE A 55 18.57 6.50 -3.79
CA ILE A 55 18.17 5.62 -2.68
C ILE A 55 19.43 5.01 -2.03
N SER A 56 19.34 4.74 -0.73
CA SER A 56 20.46 4.16 0.04
C SER A 56 20.62 2.66 -0.24
N ASP A 57 21.83 2.15 0.02
CA ASP A 57 22.10 0.71 -0.11
C ASP A 57 21.16 -0.13 0.75
N ARG A 58 20.79 0.36 1.94
CA ARG A 58 19.84 -0.30 2.81
C ARG A 58 18.46 -0.47 2.14
N ILE A 59 17.99 0.55 1.43
CA ILE A 59 16.72 0.48 0.71
C ILE A 59 16.83 -0.48 -0.47
N ILE A 60 17.95 -0.49 -1.18
CA ILE A 60 18.21 -1.46 -2.25
C ILE A 60 18.16 -2.89 -1.72
N GLU A 61 18.79 -3.16 -0.58
CA GLU A 61 18.76 -4.48 0.06
C GLU A 61 17.36 -4.90 0.48
N LEU A 62 16.55 -3.97 1.00
CA LEU A 62 15.18 -4.26 1.45
C LEU A 62 14.19 -4.46 0.32
N THR A 63 14.28 -3.65 -0.73
CA THR A 63 13.28 -3.60 -1.80
C THR A 63 13.71 -4.31 -3.06
N HIS A 64 15.00 -4.57 -3.23
CA HIS A 64 15.63 -5.07 -4.47
C HIS A 64 15.44 -4.13 -5.68
N ILE A 65 15.08 -2.88 -5.43
CA ILE A 65 14.96 -1.84 -6.45
C ILE A 65 16.28 -1.06 -6.48
N HIS A 66 16.82 -0.86 -7.69
CA HIS A 66 18.09 -0.15 -7.90
C HIS A 66 17.88 1.24 -8.47
N ASN A 67 18.84 2.15 -8.24
CA ASN A 67 18.75 3.54 -8.71
C ASN A 67 18.55 3.65 -10.23
N GLU A 68 19.18 2.76 -11.00
CA GLU A 68 19.12 2.73 -12.45
C GLU A 68 17.70 2.44 -12.97
N GLU A 69 16.92 1.68 -12.20
CA GLU A 69 15.54 1.34 -12.54
C GLU A 69 14.58 2.52 -12.36
N LEU A 70 14.94 3.49 -11.54
CA LEU A 70 14.09 4.63 -11.15
C LEU A 70 14.32 5.90 -11.99
N THR A 71 15.47 6.03 -12.63
CA THR A 71 15.89 7.27 -13.30
C THR A 71 14.96 7.73 -14.43
N ASP A 72 14.38 6.82 -15.16
CA ASP A 72 13.48 7.09 -16.30
C ASP A 72 11.98 6.95 -15.93
N LYS A 73 11.69 6.71 -14.66
CA LYS A 73 10.31 6.54 -14.19
C LYS A 73 9.62 7.89 -13.91
N PRO A 74 8.29 7.94 -14.01
CA PRO A 74 7.55 9.14 -13.67
C PRO A 74 7.67 9.49 -12.19
N ARG A 75 7.50 10.76 -11.89
CA ARG A 75 7.43 11.27 -10.51
C ARG A 75 6.05 11.06 -9.91
N ILE A 76 5.95 11.08 -8.59
CA ILE A 76 4.65 10.87 -7.91
C ILE A 76 3.61 11.92 -8.30
N ASN A 77 4.01 13.16 -8.58
CA ASN A 77 3.10 14.21 -9.02
C ASN A 77 2.46 13.92 -10.39
N GLU A 78 3.10 13.12 -11.22
CA GLU A 78 2.56 12.69 -12.52
C GLU A 78 1.62 11.48 -12.38
N LEU A 79 1.71 10.73 -11.28
CA LEU A 79 1.01 9.45 -11.04
C LEU A 79 -0.16 9.56 -10.08
N ILE A 80 -0.14 10.53 -9.17
CA ILE A 80 -1.06 10.54 -8.02
C ILE A 80 -2.53 10.63 -8.44
N ASP A 81 -2.84 11.32 -9.52
CA ASP A 81 -4.21 11.39 -10.03
C ASP A 81 -4.69 10.02 -10.52
N ASP A 82 -3.86 9.30 -11.27
CA ASP A 82 -4.16 7.94 -11.73
C ASP A 82 -4.34 6.96 -10.56
N VAL A 83 -3.50 7.10 -9.52
CA VAL A 83 -3.61 6.30 -8.28
C VAL A 83 -4.95 6.52 -7.60
N ILE A 84 -5.36 7.78 -7.43
CA ILE A 84 -6.64 8.15 -6.83
C ILE A 84 -7.81 7.61 -7.65
N GLN A 85 -7.74 7.75 -8.96
CA GLN A 85 -8.78 7.24 -9.87
C GLN A 85 -8.87 5.71 -9.83
N PHE A 86 -7.73 5.01 -9.74
CA PHE A 86 -7.72 3.56 -9.59
C PHE A 86 -8.40 3.11 -8.29
N ILE A 87 -8.14 3.79 -7.19
CA ILE A 87 -8.77 3.49 -5.90
C ILE A 87 -10.27 3.79 -5.96
N GLY A 88 -10.68 4.90 -6.57
CA GLY A 88 -12.08 5.29 -6.65
C GLY A 88 -12.73 5.40 -5.27
N ASP A 89 -13.93 4.86 -5.13
CA ASP A 89 -14.71 4.87 -3.87
C ASP A 89 -14.47 3.63 -2.99
N PHE A 90 -13.58 2.75 -3.39
CA PHE A 90 -13.26 1.55 -2.60
C PHE A 90 -12.45 1.89 -1.35
N PRO A 91 -12.68 1.18 -0.23
CA PRO A 91 -11.75 1.25 0.88
C PRO A 91 -10.39 0.66 0.47
N ILE A 92 -9.31 1.22 1.00
CA ILE A 92 -7.97 0.64 0.86
C ILE A 92 -7.72 -0.40 1.94
N LEU A 93 -7.03 -1.47 1.58
CA LEU A 93 -6.59 -2.51 2.50
C LEU A 93 -5.08 -2.65 2.42
N GLY A 94 -4.42 -2.67 3.57
CA GLY A 94 -2.98 -2.86 3.63
C GLY A 94 -2.52 -3.34 5.00
N HIS A 95 -1.29 -3.80 5.07
CA HIS A 95 -0.65 -4.23 6.30
C HIS A 95 0.12 -3.06 6.91
N ASN A 96 -0.40 -2.50 8.02
CA ASN A 96 -0.01 -1.18 8.53
C ASN A 96 -0.36 -0.06 7.54
N VAL A 97 -1.58 -0.06 7.08
CA VAL A 97 -2.09 0.78 5.98
C VAL A 97 -1.96 2.28 6.22
N ILE A 98 -1.87 2.72 7.48
CA ILE A 98 -1.67 4.13 7.81
C ILE A 98 -0.33 4.66 7.26
N PHE A 99 0.68 3.80 7.17
CA PHE A 99 1.96 4.14 6.57
C PHE A 99 1.77 4.51 5.08
N ASP A 100 1.18 3.60 4.30
CA ASP A 100 0.93 3.80 2.86
C ASP A 100 0.01 4.99 2.61
N TYR A 101 -1.06 5.08 3.38
CA TYR A 101 -2.01 6.18 3.35
C TYR A 101 -1.33 7.54 3.55
N SER A 102 -0.43 7.64 4.51
CA SER A 102 0.24 8.90 4.86
C SER A 102 1.10 9.43 3.69
N PHE A 103 1.80 8.56 2.98
CA PHE A 103 2.58 8.93 1.80
C PHE A 103 1.69 9.36 0.64
N LEU A 104 0.63 8.62 0.36
CA LEU A 104 -0.30 8.95 -0.72
C LEU A 104 -1.09 10.23 -0.41
N LYS A 105 -1.50 10.42 0.84
CA LYS A 105 -2.18 11.63 1.30
C LYS A 105 -1.32 12.87 1.09
N LYS A 106 -0.04 12.79 1.45
CA LYS A 106 0.92 13.88 1.21
C LYS A 106 1.03 14.21 -0.29
N ALA A 107 1.16 13.20 -1.13
CA ALA A 107 1.25 13.39 -2.59
C ALA A 107 -0.03 14.04 -3.14
N ALA A 108 -1.20 13.60 -2.68
CA ALA A 108 -2.48 14.17 -3.08
C ALA A 108 -2.59 15.66 -2.67
N VAL A 109 -2.29 15.97 -1.41
CA VAL A 109 -2.32 17.36 -0.91
C VAL A 109 -1.36 18.27 -1.68
N ASN A 110 -0.15 17.80 -1.97
CA ASN A 110 0.85 18.55 -2.74
C ASN A 110 0.40 18.84 -4.19
N ASN A 111 -0.56 18.08 -4.70
CA ASN A 111 -1.13 18.25 -6.05
C ASN A 111 -2.57 18.80 -6.02
N ASN A 112 -3.02 19.35 -4.90
CA ASN A 112 -4.36 19.89 -4.71
C ASN A 112 -5.49 18.88 -4.97
N LEU A 113 -5.22 17.62 -4.69
CA LEU A 113 -6.19 16.54 -4.83
C LEU A 113 -6.69 16.08 -3.46
N VAL A 114 -7.92 15.55 -3.43
CA VAL A 114 -8.54 14.97 -2.23
C VAL A 114 -8.30 13.46 -2.21
N PHE A 115 -7.84 12.95 -1.08
CA PHE A 115 -7.66 11.51 -0.85
C PHE A 115 -8.48 11.06 0.38
N PRO A 116 -9.79 10.79 0.21
CA PRO A 116 -10.73 10.58 1.32
C PRO A 116 -10.90 9.11 1.70
N SER A 117 -10.01 8.22 1.30
CA SER A 117 -10.21 6.77 1.44
C SER A 117 -10.25 6.32 2.91
N ALA A 118 -11.15 5.39 3.21
CA ALA A 118 -11.14 4.62 4.45
C ALA A 118 -10.14 3.48 4.37
N GLY A 119 -9.41 3.22 5.46
CA GLY A 119 -8.40 2.16 5.51
C GLY A 119 -8.87 0.93 6.29
N ILE A 120 -8.57 -0.23 5.76
CA ILE A 120 -8.69 -1.53 6.43
C ILE A 120 -7.28 -2.02 6.70
N ASP A 121 -6.91 -2.18 7.98
CA ASP A 121 -5.56 -2.53 8.38
C ASP A 121 -5.47 -3.99 8.82
N THR A 122 -4.84 -4.81 8.00
CA THR A 122 -4.66 -6.23 8.27
C THR A 122 -3.71 -6.50 9.46
N LEU A 123 -2.79 -5.58 9.78
CA LEU A 123 -1.96 -5.67 10.99
C LEU A 123 -2.81 -5.50 12.26
N LYS A 124 -3.71 -4.52 12.27
CA LYS A 124 -4.65 -4.32 13.39
C LYS A 124 -5.61 -5.50 13.52
N MET A 125 -6.08 -6.03 12.41
CA MET A 125 -6.91 -7.23 12.39
C MET A 125 -6.17 -8.44 12.99
N ALA A 126 -4.93 -8.67 12.57
CA ALA A 126 -4.12 -9.77 13.10
C ALA A 126 -3.87 -9.64 14.61
N ARG A 127 -3.58 -8.44 15.10
CA ARG A 127 -3.41 -8.18 16.53
C ARG A 127 -4.67 -8.51 17.35
N ARG A 128 -5.83 -8.29 16.77
CA ARG A 128 -7.12 -8.53 17.42
C ARG A 128 -7.57 -9.99 17.35
N ILE A 129 -7.36 -10.64 16.20
CA ILE A 129 -7.89 -11.98 15.90
C ILE A 129 -6.93 -13.07 16.35
N LEU A 130 -5.63 -12.80 16.29
CA LEU A 130 -4.54 -13.73 16.57
C LEU A 130 -3.61 -13.18 17.67
N PRO A 131 -4.13 -12.82 18.83
CA PRO A 131 -3.33 -12.18 19.89
C PRO A 131 -2.19 -13.07 20.40
N GLU A 132 -2.34 -14.39 20.30
CA GLU A 132 -1.38 -15.39 20.74
C GLU A 132 -0.12 -15.46 19.88
N LEU A 133 -0.17 -14.98 18.64
CA LEU A 133 1.01 -14.97 17.78
C LEU A 133 2.01 -13.90 18.22
N GLU A 134 3.28 -14.31 18.36
CA GLU A 134 4.37 -13.41 18.72
C GLU A 134 4.66 -12.40 17.58
N HIS A 135 4.66 -12.87 16.33
CA HIS A 135 4.93 -12.07 15.14
C HIS A 135 3.69 -11.89 14.28
N LYS A 136 3.51 -10.68 13.75
CA LYS A 136 2.38 -10.32 12.90
C LYS A 136 2.83 -9.66 11.58
N LYS A 137 4.06 -9.97 11.13
CA LYS A 137 4.53 -9.60 9.81
C LYS A 137 3.71 -10.32 8.74
N LEU A 138 3.53 -9.68 7.59
CA LEU A 138 2.67 -10.20 6.54
C LEU A 138 3.12 -11.57 6.01
N ASP A 139 4.42 -11.73 5.76
CA ASP A 139 5.03 -12.99 5.33
C ASP A 139 4.77 -14.13 6.33
N TYR A 140 4.98 -13.86 7.61
CA TYR A 140 4.69 -14.82 8.68
C TYR A 140 3.21 -15.19 8.77
N LEU A 141 2.32 -14.19 8.61
CA LEU A 141 0.87 -14.44 8.62
C LEU A 141 0.43 -15.27 7.40
N CYS A 142 1.00 -15.02 6.23
CA CYS A 142 0.74 -15.82 5.04
C CYS A 142 1.14 -17.28 5.25
N GLU A 143 2.32 -17.53 5.82
CA GLU A 143 2.79 -18.87 6.16
C GLU A 143 1.87 -19.54 7.19
N TYR A 144 1.54 -18.85 8.28
CA TYR A 144 0.66 -19.35 9.34
C TYR A 144 -0.74 -19.70 8.83
N LEU A 145 -1.32 -18.84 8.00
CA LEU A 145 -2.65 -19.01 7.42
C LEU A 145 -2.67 -19.89 6.17
N LYS A 146 -1.51 -20.34 5.70
CA LYS A 146 -1.34 -21.15 4.48
C LYS A 146 -1.92 -20.45 3.24
N VAL A 147 -1.64 -19.18 3.13
CA VAL A 147 -2.01 -18.34 2.00
C VAL A 147 -0.74 -18.09 1.16
N ASP A 148 -0.84 -18.30 -0.14
CA ASP A 148 0.25 -17.97 -1.06
C ASP A 148 0.41 -16.44 -1.11
N PRO A 149 1.65 -15.94 -0.97
CA PRO A 149 1.93 -14.51 -0.99
C PRO A 149 1.71 -13.88 -2.38
#